data_8a8da690e0184ccef835b2df97b33d00
#
_entry.id   8a8da690e0184ccef835b2df97b33d00
#
_cell.length_a   1.000
_cell.length_b   1.000
_cell.length_c   1.000
_cell.angle_alpha   90.00
_cell.angle_beta   90.00
_cell.angle_gamma   90.00
#
_symmetry.space_group_name_H-M   'P 1'
#
loop_
_entity.id
_entity.type
_entity.pdbx_description
1 polymer ?
#
loop_
_entity_poly.entity_id
_entity_poly.type
_entity_poly.pdbx_seq_one_letter_code
_entity_poly.pdbx_strand_id
1 'polypeptide(L)'
;MYGGAELGDADQPPESSGFGTPQITIGGMSLGKPPMRNPRNSILAAEVAAARRLLLQLNGETTRVGVLTFSEGAKLVQPLTHNFEQVRRGLSEILRAGPYGGTNMVEGIRMGITELLGLGSSEKRTDAIKVQFLLTDGFPSLPIGGGKRMTAEDIDLTINAARLSGKAGIKVHVFALGEEALSYPRAAVGIAKESGGTYTPLVRPADALAVLENISVVGVDYIQIVNQTSGQKATQLRLAADGFFSSAVPVVEGRNQIEVVARASDGSNGRDSVTVYYQTGTQKSLELEVFLEKERKLKLEVERLGRSPAEIQREVERNREDSLRRPQQLPPPTEGPPR
;
A
#
# COMPACT_ATOMS: atom_id res chain seq x y z
N MET A 1 6.09 -21.04 -4.22
CA MET A 1 7.46 -20.52 -4.01
C MET A 1 7.30 -19.20 -3.27
N TYR A 2 7.52 -19.20 -1.97
CA TYR A 2 7.52 -17.95 -1.19
C TYR A 2 8.86 -17.28 -1.46
N GLY A 3 8.85 -16.17 -2.19
CA GLY A 3 10.03 -15.33 -2.38
C GLY A 3 10.34 -14.64 -1.04
N GLY A 4 11.29 -15.19 -0.28
CA GLY A 4 11.76 -14.59 0.96
C GLY A 4 12.50 -13.30 0.64
N ALA A 5 12.28 -12.25 1.44
CA ALA A 5 13.18 -11.11 1.47
C ALA A 5 14.46 -11.55 2.16
N GLU A 6 15.61 -11.43 1.48
CA GLU A 6 16.90 -11.55 2.14
C GLU A 6 17.07 -10.34 3.06
N LEU A 7 17.07 -10.59 4.36
CA LEU A 7 17.29 -9.56 5.39
C LEU A 7 18.81 -9.43 5.61
N GLY A 8 19.29 -8.20 5.68
CA GLY A 8 20.69 -7.93 6.07
C GLY A 8 20.97 -8.40 7.50
N ASP A 9 22.26 -8.53 7.86
CA ASP A 9 22.69 -9.07 9.17
C ASP A 9 22.10 -8.30 10.37
N ALA A 10 21.86 -7.00 10.23
CA ALA A 10 21.25 -6.16 11.28
C ALA A 10 19.76 -6.45 11.51
N ASP A 11 19.08 -7.07 10.55
CA ASP A 11 17.66 -7.39 10.59
C ASP A 11 17.38 -8.84 10.99
N GLN A 12 18.43 -9.62 11.32
CA GLN A 12 18.29 -11.02 11.67
C GLN A 12 17.89 -11.18 13.15
N PRO A 13 16.85 -11.97 13.47
CA PRO A 13 16.57 -12.33 14.83
C PRO A 13 17.69 -13.23 15.40
N PRO A 14 17.99 -13.14 16.71
CA PRO A 14 18.92 -14.07 17.33
C PRO A 14 18.42 -15.51 17.15
N GLU A 15 19.35 -16.44 16.99
CA GLU A 15 19.00 -17.87 16.90
C GLU A 15 18.27 -18.27 18.17
N SER A 16 16.95 -18.42 18.09
CA SER A 16 16.14 -18.93 19.17
C SER A 16 15.78 -20.38 18.90
N SER A 17 16.20 -21.22 19.82
CA SER A 17 15.75 -22.59 20.00
C SER A 17 14.22 -22.68 19.89
N GLY A 18 13.75 -23.43 18.93
CA GLY A 18 12.49 -24.05 18.73
C GLY A 18 11.27 -23.63 19.57
N PHE A 19 10.41 -22.79 19.00
CA PHE A 19 9.01 -22.79 19.39
C PHE A 19 8.25 -23.63 18.36
N GLY A 20 8.05 -24.91 18.68
CA GLY A 20 7.13 -25.79 17.96
C GLY A 20 5.70 -25.37 18.27
N THR A 21 4.94 -24.95 17.28
CA THR A 21 3.48 -24.92 17.37
C THR A 21 2.99 -26.36 17.53
N PRO A 22 2.05 -26.65 18.47
CA PRO A 22 1.53 -27.99 18.65
C PRO A 22 0.87 -28.48 17.35
N GLN A 23 1.42 -29.54 16.74
CA GLN A 23 0.79 -30.22 15.63
C GLN A 23 -0.35 -31.07 16.15
N ILE A 24 -1.58 -30.77 15.76
CA ILE A 24 -2.71 -31.66 15.99
C ILE A 24 -2.76 -32.62 14.80
N THR A 25 -2.42 -33.89 15.04
CA THR A 25 -2.51 -34.96 14.04
C THR A 25 -3.77 -35.75 14.30
N ILE A 26 -4.70 -35.77 13.36
CA ILE A 26 -5.88 -36.63 13.35
C ILE A 26 -5.78 -37.53 12.14
N GLY A 27 -5.72 -38.87 12.36
CA GLY A 27 -5.74 -39.87 11.30
C GLY A 27 -4.57 -39.82 10.31
N GLY A 28 -3.38 -39.45 10.75
CA GLY A 28 -2.17 -39.43 9.92
C GLY A 28 -2.06 -38.25 8.97
N MET A 29 -3.00 -37.30 8.96
CA MET A 29 -2.92 -36.02 8.22
C MET A 29 -2.61 -34.90 9.19
N SER A 30 -1.54 -34.16 8.91
CA SER A 30 -1.20 -32.93 9.63
C SER A 30 -2.16 -31.81 9.19
N LEU A 31 -3.07 -31.40 10.09
CA LEU A 31 -3.98 -30.27 9.89
C LEU A 31 -3.31 -29.01 10.46
N GLY A 32 -2.31 -28.50 9.78
CA GLY A 32 -1.65 -27.25 10.11
C GLY A 32 -0.75 -26.79 8.98
N LYS A 33 -0.63 -25.47 8.78
CA LYS A 33 0.44 -24.94 7.92
C LYS A 33 1.77 -25.53 8.40
N PRO A 34 2.63 -26.03 7.51
CA PRO A 34 3.94 -26.53 7.94
C PRO A 34 4.65 -25.43 8.73
N PRO A 35 5.35 -25.77 9.84
CA PRO A 35 6.09 -24.78 10.59
C PRO A 35 7.05 -24.06 9.65
N MET A 36 7.04 -22.73 9.69
CA MET A 36 7.97 -21.94 8.88
C MET A 36 9.39 -22.36 9.24
N ARG A 37 10.11 -22.93 8.28
CA ARG A 37 11.49 -23.41 8.46
C ARG A 37 12.46 -22.31 8.84
N ASN A 38 12.11 -21.04 8.51
CA ASN A 38 12.93 -19.87 8.84
C ASN A 38 12.01 -18.67 9.12
N PRO A 39 11.91 -18.19 10.38
CA PRO A 39 11.15 -17.01 10.75
C PRO A 39 11.57 -15.74 9.99
N ARG A 40 12.82 -15.70 9.49
CA ARG A 40 13.36 -14.59 8.71
C ARG A 40 12.69 -14.43 7.34
N ASN A 41 12.09 -15.50 6.82
CA ASN A 41 11.36 -15.49 5.55
C ASN A 41 9.84 -15.36 5.73
N SER A 42 9.40 -14.85 6.88
CA SER A 42 7.98 -14.61 7.15
C SER A 42 7.52 -13.27 6.57
N ILE A 43 6.22 -13.13 6.31
CA ILE A 43 5.61 -11.85 5.94
C ILE A 43 5.86 -10.83 7.05
N LEU A 44 5.73 -11.23 8.32
CA LEU A 44 6.04 -10.37 9.47
C LEU A 44 7.50 -9.85 9.43
N ALA A 45 8.46 -10.67 9.01
CA ALA A 45 9.84 -10.21 8.87
C ALA A 45 9.97 -9.13 7.78
N ALA A 46 9.27 -9.29 6.68
CA ALA A 46 9.23 -8.27 5.62
C ALA A 46 8.55 -6.98 6.11
N GLU A 47 7.47 -7.08 6.89
CA GLU A 47 6.81 -5.93 7.50
C GLU A 47 7.72 -5.18 8.45
N VAL A 48 8.43 -5.89 9.34
CA VAL A 48 9.40 -5.31 10.28
C VAL A 48 10.57 -4.67 9.54
N ALA A 49 11.11 -5.32 8.52
CA ALA A 49 12.20 -4.78 7.72
C ALA A 49 11.76 -3.51 6.96
N ALA A 50 10.56 -3.52 6.41
CA ALA A 50 9.98 -2.37 5.73
C ALA A 50 9.74 -1.19 6.69
N ALA A 51 9.23 -1.45 7.90
CA ALA A 51 9.09 -0.44 8.93
C ALA A 51 10.44 0.17 9.36
N ARG A 52 11.50 -0.64 9.45
CA ARG A 52 12.86 -0.16 9.72
C ARG A 52 13.42 0.72 8.60
N ARG A 53 13.13 0.37 7.34
CA ARG A 53 13.50 1.20 6.18
C ARG A 53 12.80 2.55 6.21
N LEU A 54 11.50 2.57 6.52
CA LEU A 54 10.75 3.81 6.68
C LEU A 54 11.39 4.72 7.74
N LEU A 55 11.89 4.19 8.87
CA LEU A 55 12.55 4.99 9.90
C LEU A 55 13.81 5.71 9.40
N LEU A 56 14.48 5.20 8.34
CA LEU A 56 15.66 5.84 7.76
C LEU A 56 15.32 7.08 6.93
N GLN A 57 14.05 7.21 6.50
CA GLN A 57 13.56 8.35 5.71
C GLN A 57 13.01 9.48 6.61
N LEU A 58 12.81 9.21 7.88
CA LEU A 58 12.17 10.14 8.80
C LEU A 58 13.23 10.96 9.55
N ASN A 59 12.94 12.25 9.72
CA ASN A 59 13.73 13.10 10.60
C ASN A 59 13.28 12.91 12.06
N GLY A 60 14.14 12.34 12.89
CA GLY A 60 13.84 12.08 14.31
C GLY A 60 13.64 13.33 15.15
N GLU A 61 14.10 14.51 14.71
CA GLU A 61 13.88 15.76 15.45
C GLU A 61 12.45 16.28 15.30
N THR A 62 11.85 16.05 14.13
CA THR A 62 10.51 16.56 13.82
C THR A 62 9.42 15.50 13.88
N THR A 63 9.78 14.21 13.75
CA THR A 63 8.84 13.10 13.66
C THR A 63 8.87 12.25 14.92
N ARG A 64 7.68 11.93 15.46
CA ARG A 64 7.51 10.90 16.48
C ARG A 64 6.90 9.67 15.85
N VAL A 65 7.44 8.51 16.18
CA VAL A 65 6.97 7.21 15.71
C VAL A 65 6.57 6.34 16.91
N GLY A 66 5.41 5.73 16.82
CA GLY A 66 4.95 4.68 17.72
C GLY A 66 4.77 3.37 16.98
N VAL A 67 4.78 2.27 17.68
CA VAL A 67 4.57 0.93 17.12
C VAL A 67 3.51 0.20 17.92
N LEU A 68 2.56 -0.38 17.21
CA LEU A 68 1.54 -1.25 17.78
C LEU A 68 1.43 -2.53 16.95
N THR A 69 0.95 -3.59 17.57
CA THR A 69 0.55 -4.83 16.89
C THR A 69 -0.92 -5.08 17.10
N PHE A 70 -1.50 -5.79 16.17
CA PHE A 70 -2.88 -6.28 16.26
C PHE A 70 -2.96 -7.74 15.80
N SER A 71 -3.75 -8.50 16.52
CA SER A 71 -4.08 -9.90 16.23
C SER A 71 -5.50 -10.20 16.73
N GLU A 72 -5.70 -10.84 17.86
CA GLU A 72 -7.03 -10.96 18.50
C GLU A 72 -7.49 -9.63 19.12
N GLY A 73 -6.55 -8.82 19.59
CA GLY A 73 -6.70 -7.46 20.05
C GLY A 73 -5.54 -6.60 19.55
N ALA A 74 -5.44 -5.37 20.01
CA ALA A 74 -4.31 -4.50 19.73
C ALA A 74 -3.43 -4.34 20.97
N LYS A 75 -2.12 -4.21 20.75
CA LYS A 75 -1.12 -3.97 21.81
C LYS A 75 -0.20 -2.83 21.38
N LEU A 76 -0.09 -1.81 22.22
CA LEU A 76 0.93 -0.79 22.05
C LEU A 76 2.29 -1.37 22.47
N VAL A 77 3.23 -1.42 21.54
CA VAL A 77 4.59 -1.91 21.78
C VAL A 77 5.52 -0.76 22.14
N GLN A 78 5.38 0.36 21.41
CA GLN A 78 6.17 1.57 21.65
C GLN A 78 5.26 2.80 21.50
N PRO A 79 5.07 3.62 22.53
CA PRO A 79 4.43 4.93 22.41
C PRO A 79 5.18 5.85 21.45
N LEU A 80 4.52 6.91 20.96
CA LEU A 80 5.12 7.89 20.08
C LEU A 80 6.38 8.53 20.69
N THR A 81 7.51 8.38 20.03
CA THR A 81 8.80 8.87 20.48
C THR A 81 9.64 9.41 19.35
N HIS A 82 10.53 10.39 19.63
CA HIS A 82 11.59 10.83 18.75
C HIS A 82 12.81 9.88 18.77
N ASN A 83 12.90 9.01 19.79
CA ASN A 83 13.99 8.08 19.91
C ASN A 83 13.75 6.81 19.06
N PHE A 84 14.25 6.82 17.84
CA PHE A 84 14.09 5.72 16.89
C PHE A 84 14.78 4.42 17.32
N GLU A 85 15.74 4.46 18.26
CA GLU A 85 16.30 3.23 18.83
C GLU A 85 15.28 2.50 19.70
N GLN A 86 14.39 3.23 20.39
CA GLN A 86 13.27 2.59 21.10
C GLN A 86 12.30 1.94 20.11
N VAL A 87 12.03 2.61 18.97
CA VAL A 87 11.19 2.07 17.90
C VAL A 87 11.79 0.79 17.31
N ARG A 88 13.10 0.78 17.02
CA ARG A 88 13.80 -0.40 16.50
C ARG A 88 13.77 -1.57 17.50
N ARG A 89 13.90 -1.29 18.79
CA ARG A 89 13.75 -2.31 19.84
C ARG A 89 12.36 -2.90 19.85
N GLY A 90 11.31 -2.07 19.81
CA GLY A 90 9.93 -2.53 19.71
C GLY A 90 9.68 -3.41 18.47
N LEU A 91 10.19 -3.02 17.29
CA LEU A 91 10.13 -3.84 16.08
C LEU A 91 10.85 -5.19 16.25
N SER A 92 11.99 -5.20 16.98
CA SER A 92 12.70 -6.45 17.27
C SER A 92 11.93 -7.37 18.23
N GLU A 93 11.19 -6.80 19.18
CA GLU A 93 10.30 -7.56 20.08
C GLU A 93 9.15 -8.21 19.31
N ILE A 94 8.54 -7.49 18.36
CA ILE A 94 7.51 -8.03 17.48
C ILE A 94 8.03 -9.23 16.69
N LEU A 95 9.20 -9.07 16.06
CA LEU A 95 9.79 -10.14 15.28
C LEU A 95 10.13 -11.38 16.12
N ARG A 96 10.55 -11.16 17.36
CA ARG A 96 10.84 -12.27 18.31
C ARG A 96 9.57 -12.97 18.80
N ALA A 97 8.48 -12.21 19.00
CA ALA A 97 7.20 -12.78 19.40
C ALA A 97 6.56 -13.64 18.31
N GLY A 98 6.81 -13.29 17.04
CA GLY A 98 6.24 -13.97 15.87
C GLY A 98 4.76 -13.69 15.65
N PRO A 99 4.20 -14.16 14.52
CA PRO A 99 2.79 -13.99 14.19
C PRO A 99 1.91 -14.97 14.97
N TYR A 100 0.75 -14.50 15.47
CA TYR A 100 -0.23 -15.33 16.14
C TYR A 100 -1.65 -14.76 16.06
N GLY A 101 -2.67 -15.64 16.20
CA GLY A 101 -4.06 -15.26 16.34
C GLY A 101 -4.76 -14.86 15.04
N GLY A 102 -5.91 -14.21 15.16
CA GLY A 102 -6.69 -13.67 14.05
C GLY A 102 -6.29 -12.24 13.68
N THR A 103 -7.14 -11.55 12.91
CA THR A 103 -6.85 -10.21 12.40
C THR A 103 -7.93 -9.22 12.84
N ASN A 104 -7.68 -8.48 13.93
CA ASN A 104 -8.56 -7.44 14.47
C ASN A 104 -8.09 -6.04 14.04
N MET A 105 -8.35 -5.70 12.79
CA MET A 105 -7.98 -4.38 12.25
C MET A 105 -8.69 -3.24 12.96
N VAL A 106 -9.90 -3.47 13.48
CA VAL A 106 -10.69 -2.46 14.22
C VAL A 106 -9.90 -1.96 15.42
N GLU A 107 -9.40 -2.86 16.24
CA GLU A 107 -8.63 -2.51 17.44
C GLU A 107 -7.28 -1.87 17.07
N GLY A 108 -6.61 -2.36 16.01
CA GLY A 108 -5.38 -1.74 15.49
C GLY A 108 -5.59 -0.28 15.10
N ILE A 109 -6.64 0.02 14.34
CA ILE A 109 -6.97 1.39 13.92
C ILE A 109 -7.33 2.25 15.13
N ARG A 110 -8.19 1.76 16.04
CA ARG A 110 -8.62 2.49 17.24
C ARG A 110 -7.46 2.83 18.17
N MET A 111 -6.56 1.89 18.40
CA MET A 111 -5.37 2.12 19.22
C MET A 111 -4.46 3.19 18.56
N GLY A 112 -4.26 3.13 17.25
CA GLY A 112 -3.53 4.15 16.52
C GLY A 112 -4.17 5.53 16.64
N ILE A 113 -5.49 5.66 16.54
CA ILE A 113 -6.22 6.91 16.78
C ILE A 113 -5.96 7.42 18.21
N THR A 114 -6.08 6.55 19.20
CA THR A 114 -5.89 6.88 20.62
C THR A 114 -4.49 7.46 20.86
N GLU A 115 -3.44 6.80 20.35
CA GLU A 115 -2.07 7.26 20.50
C GLU A 115 -1.79 8.56 19.74
N LEU A 116 -2.23 8.68 18.49
CA LEU A 116 -2.02 9.86 17.65
C LEU A 116 -2.77 11.10 18.15
N LEU A 117 -3.87 10.94 18.85
CA LEU A 117 -4.61 12.03 19.49
C LEU A 117 -4.09 12.40 20.88
N GLY A 118 -3.15 11.63 21.43
CA GLY A 118 -2.64 11.81 22.78
C GLY A 118 -3.67 11.50 23.85
N LEU A 119 -4.51 10.50 23.60
CA LEU A 119 -5.52 9.98 24.53
C LEU A 119 -5.04 8.71 25.24
N GLY A 120 -3.90 8.17 24.80
CA GLY A 120 -3.26 6.99 25.38
C GLY A 120 -1.98 7.37 26.17
N SER A 121 -0.88 6.67 25.85
CA SER A 121 0.41 6.85 26.50
C SER A 121 1.23 8.01 25.95
N SER A 122 0.85 8.52 24.78
CA SER A 122 1.58 9.57 24.06
C SER A 122 1.02 10.95 24.35
N GLU A 123 1.89 11.96 24.34
CA GLU A 123 1.47 13.35 24.49
C GLU A 123 0.71 13.87 23.27
N LYS A 124 -0.31 14.67 23.51
CA LYS A 124 -1.10 15.33 22.47
C LYS A 124 -0.27 16.37 21.73
N ARG A 125 -0.33 16.33 20.37
CA ARG A 125 0.18 17.37 19.50
C ARG A 125 -0.91 17.81 18.53
N THR A 126 -1.32 19.07 18.59
CA THR A 126 -2.39 19.63 17.76
C THR A 126 -1.87 20.07 16.40
N ASP A 127 -0.62 20.47 16.33
CA ASP A 127 0.12 21.02 15.20
C ASP A 127 0.74 19.94 14.28
N ALA A 128 0.70 18.67 14.71
CA ALA A 128 1.34 17.60 13.97
C ALA A 128 0.38 16.96 12.95
N ILE A 129 0.92 16.63 11.77
CA ILE A 129 0.29 15.75 10.82
C ILE A 129 0.30 14.33 11.38
N LYS A 130 -0.85 13.69 11.32
CA LYS A 130 -1.07 12.37 11.92
C LYS A 130 -1.32 11.35 10.83
N VAL A 131 -0.47 10.33 10.81
CA VAL A 131 -0.52 9.25 9.81
C VAL A 131 -0.39 7.90 10.52
N GLN A 132 -1.17 6.94 10.09
CA GLN A 132 -1.06 5.55 10.50
C GLN A 132 -0.70 4.69 9.29
N PHE A 133 0.35 3.88 9.40
CA PHE A 133 0.69 2.84 8.45
C PHE A 133 0.17 1.52 8.98
N LEU A 134 -0.71 0.87 8.23
CA LEU A 134 -1.28 -0.43 8.54
C LEU A 134 -0.73 -1.46 7.56
N LEU A 135 0.10 -2.38 8.06
CA LEU A 135 0.64 -3.49 7.29
C LEU A 135 -0.15 -4.75 7.67
N THR A 136 -0.60 -5.52 6.70
CA THR A 136 -1.42 -6.71 6.95
C THR A 136 -1.22 -7.75 5.86
N ASP A 137 -1.16 -9.01 6.27
CA ASP A 137 -1.10 -10.17 5.36
C ASP A 137 -2.44 -10.91 5.25
N GLY A 138 -3.48 -10.43 5.97
CA GLY A 138 -4.79 -11.07 6.03
C GLY A 138 -5.96 -10.11 5.86
N PHE A 139 -7.14 -10.67 6.01
CA PHE A 139 -8.43 -9.97 6.01
C PHE A 139 -8.95 -9.80 7.45
N PRO A 140 -9.85 -8.84 7.73
CA PRO A 140 -10.44 -8.71 9.06
C PRO A 140 -11.28 -9.96 9.37
N SER A 141 -10.93 -10.65 10.44
CA SER A 141 -11.58 -11.89 10.90
C SER A 141 -12.10 -11.80 12.33
N LEU A 142 -12.00 -10.62 12.93
CA LEU A 142 -12.42 -10.28 14.29
C LEU A 142 -13.08 -8.91 14.35
N PRO A 143 -14.00 -8.67 15.27
CA PRO A 143 -14.39 -9.54 16.40
C PRO A 143 -15.39 -10.66 16.07
N ILE A 144 -16.13 -10.58 14.96
CA ILE A 144 -17.29 -11.45 14.67
C ILE A 144 -16.89 -12.80 14.07
N GLY A 145 -15.92 -12.81 13.14
CA GLY A 145 -15.48 -14.02 12.42
C GLY A 145 -14.71 -15.04 13.26
N GLY A 146 -14.45 -14.74 14.54
CA GLY A 146 -13.78 -15.63 15.48
C GLY A 146 -12.33 -15.96 15.11
N GLY A 147 -11.67 -15.09 14.36
CA GLY A 147 -10.27 -15.22 13.94
C GLY A 147 -10.03 -16.17 12.77
N LYS A 148 -11.08 -16.81 12.23
CA LYS A 148 -10.95 -17.86 11.20
C LYS A 148 -11.63 -17.53 9.88
N ARG A 149 -12.58 -16.63 9.87
CA ARG A 149 -13.36 -16.27 8.69
C ARG A 149 -13.60 -14.77 8.64
N MET A 150 -13.72 -14.24 7.46
CA MET A 150 -14.17 -12.88 7.22
C MET A 150 -15.69 -12.82 7.28
N THR A 151 -16.24 -11.80 7.94
CA THR A 151 -17.66 -11.49 7.91
C THR A 151 -17.89 -10.10 7.30
N ALA A 152 -19.10 -9.84 6.80
CA ALA A 152 -19.45 -8.51 6.31
C ALA A 152 -19.40 -7.48 7.44
N GLU A 153 -19.81 -7.89 8.64
CA GLU A 153 -19.78 -7.06 9.85
C GLU A 153 -18.36 -6.66 10.24
N ASP A 154 -17.38 -7.57 10.18
CA ASP A 154 -15.97 -7.27 10.47
C ASP A 154 -15.40 -6.23 9.48
N ILE A 155 -15.78 -6.36 8.20
CA ILE A 155 -15.42 -5.38 7.17
C ILE A 155 -16.03 -4.01 7.50
N ASP A 156 -17.32 -3.97 7.79
CA ASP A 156 -18.04 -2.72 8.06
C ASP A 156 -17.54 -2.05 9.36
N LEU A 157 -17.25 -2.82 10.40
CA LEU A 157 -16.65 -2.32 11.64
C LEU A 157 -15.27 -1.71 11.38
N THR A 158 -14.47 -2.37 10.55
CA THR A 158 -13.14 -1.90 10.18
C THR A 158 -13.20 -0.58 9.38
N ILE A 159 -14.09 -0.50 8.40
CA ILE A 159 -14.33 0.71 7.61
C ILE A 159 -14.85 1.85 8.49
N ASN A 160 -15.74 1.56 9.45
CA ASN A 160 -16.23 2.55 10.40
C ASN A 160 -15.13 3.10 11.31
N ALA A 161 -14.20 2.25 11.77
CA ALA A 161 -13.02 2.69 12.52
C ALA A 161 -12.13 3.63 11.69
N ALA A 162 -11.92 3.31 10.41
CA ALA A 162 -11.18 4.16 9.48
C ALA A 162 -11.88 5.50 9.21
N ARG A 163 -13.21 5.52 9.14
CA ARG A 163 -14.00 6.76 9.04
C ARG A 163 -13.81 7.66 10.25
N LEU A 164 -13.70 7.10 11.46
CA LEU A 164 -13.38 7.86 12.66
C LEU A 164 -11.95 8.42 12.58
N SER A 165 -10.99 7.65 12.04
CA SER A 165 -9.64 8.12 11.77
C SER A 165 -9.64 9.35 10.86
N GLY A 166 -10.33 9.28 9.72
CA GLY A 166 -10.47 10.40 8.77
C GLY A 166 -11.12 11.63 9.40
N LYS A 167 -12.19 11.47 10.20
CA LYS A 167 -12.81 12.59 10.94
C LYS A 167 -11.86 13.24 11.96
N ALA A 168 -10.91 12.47 12.49
CA ALA A 168 -9.88 12.97 13.39
C ALA A 168 -8.67 13.58 12.66
N GLY A 169 -8.72 13.68 11.32
CA GLY A 169 -7.60 14.17 10.50
C GLY A 169 -6.42 13.21 10.42
N ILE A 170 -6.63 11.92 10.67
CA ILE A 170 -5.61 10.88 10.64
C ILE A 170 -5.77 10.07 9.35
N LYS A 171 -4.75 10.09 8.49
CA LYS A 171 -4.71 9.25 7.29
C LYS A 171 -4.22 7.85 7.63
N VAL A 172 -4.88 6.82 7.09
CA VAL A 172 -4.44 5.42 7.25
C VAL A 172 -4.00 4.89 5.90
N HIS A 173 -2.71 4.68 5.74
CA HIS A 173 -2.12 4.05 4.56
C HIS A 173 -2.05 2.55 4.80
N VAL A 174 -2.66 1.76 3.91
CA VAL A 174 -2.77 0.31 4.05
C VAL A 174 -1.86 -0.38 3.06
N PHE A 175 -1.01 -1.26 3.56
CA PHE A 175 -0.15 -2.15 2.79
C PHE A 175 -0.66 -3.58 2.96
N ALA A 176 -1.21 -4.13 1.89
CA ALA A 176 -1.71 -5.50 1.86
C ALA A 176 -0.65 -6.43 1.25
N LEU A 177 -0.11 -7.33 2.06
CA LEU A 177 1.03 -8.17 1.71
C LEU A 177 0.60 -9.62 1.45
N GLY A 178 0.91 -10.11 0.25
CA GLY A 178 0.71 -11.51 -0.11
C GLY A 178 -0.72 -11.84 -0.52
N GLU A 179 -0.90 -13.11 -0.90
CA GLU A 179 -2.10 -13.59 -1.59
C GLU A 179 -3.40 -13.44 -0.79
N GLU A 180 -3.34 -13.70 0.52
CA GLU A 180 -4.53 -13.68 1.38
C GLU A 180 -5.12 -12.27 1.51
N ALA A 181 -4.27 -11.26 1.79
CA ALA A 181 -4.70 -9.88 1.86
C ALA A 181 -5.18 -9.33 0.51
N LEU A 182 -4.57 -9.77 -0.59
CA LEU A 182 -4.92 -9.33 -1.94
C LEU A 182 -6.20 -9.98 -2.47
N SER A 183 -6.54 -11.18 -2.01
CA SER A 183 -7.78 -11.87 -2.41
C SER A 183 -9.03 -11.21 -1.84
N TYR A 184 -8.91 -10.46 -0.75
CA TYR A 184 -10.04 -9.83 -0.06
C TYR A 184 -9.80 -8.33 0.23
N PRO A 185 -9.59 -7.48 -0.79
CA PRO A 185 -9.11 -6.12 -0.62
C PRO A 185 -10.17 -5.13 -0.09
N ARG A 186 -11.44 -5.53 0.02
CA ARG A 186 -12.57 -4.64 0.33
C ARG A 186 -12.35 -3.83 1.61
N ALA A 187 -11.89 -4.45 2.68
CA ALA A 187 -11.62 -3.76 3.93
C ALA A 187 -10.44 -2.78 3.78
N ALA A 188 -9.33 -3.22 3.20
CA ALA A 188 -8.13 -2.42 3.01
C ALA A 188 -8.39 -1.18 2.13
N VAL A 189 -9.09 -1.36 1.02
CA VAL A 189 -9.53 -0.25 0.14
C VAL A 189 -10.49 0.68 0.88
N GLY A 190 -11.44 0.13 1.65
CA GLY A 190 -12.39 0.91 2.45
C GLY A 190 -11.69 1.74 3.53
N ILE A 191 -10.69 1.17 4.23
CA ILE A 191 -9.87 1.89 5.21
C ILE A 191 -9.20 3.10 4.57
N ALA A 192 -8.47 2.89 3.49
CA ALA A 192 -7.76 3.94 2.78
C ALA A 192 -8.72 5.05 2.32
N LYS A 193 -9.83 4.69 1.68
CA LYS A 193 -10.84 5.63 1.20
C LYS A 193 -11.44 6.48 2.31
N GLU A 194 -11.90 5.86 3.40
CA GLU A 194 -12.62 6.56 4.47
C GLU A 194 -11.70 7.41 5.36
N SER A 195 -10.42 7.08 5.44
CA SER A 195 -9.43 7.86 6.18
C SER A 195 -8.70 8.91 5.34
N GLY A 196 -8.87 8.89 4.01
CA GLY A 196 -8.13 9.75 3.09
C GLY A 196 -6.66 9.34 2.93
N GLY A 197 -6.33 8.08 3.23
CA GLY A 197 -5.03 7.46 2.99
C GLY A 197 -4.94 6.75 1.64
N THR A 198 -3.98 5.84 1.50
CA THR A 198 -3.74 5.05 0.29
C THR A 198 -3.85 3.55 0.54
N TYR A 199 -4.22 2.79 -0.49
CA TYR A 199 -4.15 1.34 -0.52
C TYR A 199 -3.02 0.91 -1.46
N THR A 200 -2.08 0.14 -0.95
CA THR A 200 -0.93 -0.35 -1.69
C THR A 200 -0.89 -1.88 -1.65
N PRO A 201 -1.27 -2.56 -2.74
CA PRO A 201 -1.18 -4.01 -2.85
C PRO A 201 0.27 -4.44 -3.13
N LEU A 202 0.77 -5.42 -2.39
CA LEU A 202 2.12 -5.97 -2.50
C LEU A 202 2.06 -7.49 -2.70
N VAL A 203 2.24 -7.93 -3.94
CA VAL A 203 2.19 -9.35 -4.31
C VAL A 203 3.33 -10.13 -3.62
N ARG A 204 4.52 -9.56 -3.63
CA ARG A 204 5.66 -10.11 -2.91
C ARG A 204 5.91 -9.28 -1.66
N PRO A 205 5.92 -9.89 -0.46
CA PRO A 205 6.19 -9.17 0.79
C PRO A 205 7.50 -8.36 0.77
N ALA A 206 8.51 -8.83 0.04
CA ALA A 206 9.78 -8.12 -0.14
C ALA A 206 9.63 -6.76 -0.85
N ASP A 207 8.61 -6.57 -1.68
CA ASP A 207 8.37 -5.30 -2.36
C ASP A 207 7.97 -4.18 -1.37
N ALA A 208 7.53 -4.53 -0.15
CA ALA A 208 7.27 -3.58 0.92
C ALA A 208 8.50 -2.72 1.26
N LEU A 209 9.70 -3.29 1.17
CA LEU A 209 10.95 -2.57 1.41
C LEU A 209 11.13 -1.39 0.45
N ALA A 210 10.98 -1.64 -0.85
CA ALA A 210 11.16 -0.62 -1.88
C ALA A 210 10.02 0.42 -1.86
N VAL A 211 8.80 -0.01 -1.57
CA VAL A 211 7.63 0.89 -1.56
C VAL A 211 7.69 1.82 -0.34
N LEU A 212 7.98 1.31 0.85
CA LEU A 212 8.07 2.11 2.07
C LEU A 212 9.31 3.03 2.07
N GLU A 213 10.37 2.67 1.34
CA GLU A 213 11.53 3.55 1.13
C GLU A 213 11.19 4.81 0.31
N ASN A 214 10.19 4.75 -0.56
CA ASN A 214 9.80 5.85 -1.43
C ASN A 214 8.52 6.59 -0.98
N ILE A 215 7.97 6.25 0.18
CA ILE A 215 6.79 6.94 0.70
C ILE A 215 7.16 8.32 1.23
N SER A 216 6.54 9.34 0.65
CA SER A 216 6.53 10.66 1.27
C SER A 216 5.53 10.67 2.43
N VAL A 217 6.04 10.68 3.65
CA VAL A 217 5.23 10.84 4.88
C VAL A 217 4.79 12.29 5.03
N VAL A 218 5.48 13.18 4.33
CA VAL A 218 5.23 14.61 4.33
C VAL A 218 4.16 14.89 3.28
N GLY A 219 3.00 15.33 3.72
CA GLY A 219 1.95 15.81 2.82
C GLY A 219 2.42 17.06 2.07
N VAL A 220 1.98 17.24 0.84
CA VAL A 220 2.15 18.49 0.11
C VAL A 220 0.96 19.38 0.45
N ASP A 221 1.20 20.49 1.16
CA ASP A 221 0.16 21.43 1.55
C ASP A 221 -0.21 22.39 0.43
N TYR A 222 0.75 22.69 -0.40
CA TYR A 222 0.60 23.71 -1.42
C TYR A 222 1.48 23.41 -2.63
N ILE A 223 0.88 23.49 -3.82
CA ILE A 223 1.58 23.46 -5.10
C ILE A 223 1.17 24.71 -5.88
N GLN A 224 2.14 25.44 -6.36
CA GLN A 224 1.95 26.52 -7.31
C GLN A 224 2.71 26.22 -8.59
N ILE A 225 2.04 26.32 -9.71
CA ILE A 225 2.64 26.14 -11.03
C ILE A 225 2.38 27.40 -11.83
N VAL A 226 3.45 28.00 -12.34
CA VAL A 226 3.40 29.26 -13.06
C VAL A 226 4.21 29.12 -14.35
N ASN A 227 3.62 29.53 -15.46
CA ASN A 227 4.39 29.79 -16.66
C ASN A 227 5.09 31.16 -16.50
N GLN A 228 6.37 31.13 -16.20
CA GLN A 228 7.17 32.33 -15.98
C GLN A 228 7.30 33.23 -17.22
N THR A 229 7.13 32.65 -18.42
CA THR A 229 7.17 33.39 -19.67
C THR A 229 5.92 34.25 -19.88
N SER A 230 4.74 33.75 -19.50
CA SER A 230 3.47 34.47 -19.67
C SER A 230 2.91 35.05 -18.36
N GLY A 231 3.45 34.66 -17.20
CA GLY A 231 2.93 35.04 -15.89
C GLY A 231 1.63 34.25 -15.52
N GLN A 232 1.16 33.36 -16.35
CA GLN A 232 -0.10 32.66 -16.12
C GLN A 232 0.08 31.49 -15.15
N LYS A 233 -0.89 31.36 -14.24
CA LYS A 233 -0.94 30.24 -13.28
C LYS A 233 -1.66 29.04 -13.86
N ALA A 234 -1.26 27.87 -13.38
CA ALA A 234 -1.94 26.62 -13.68
C ALA A 234 -3.37 26.61 -13.16
N THR A 235 -4.21 25.87 -13.87
CA THR A 235 -5.61 25.60 -13.53
C THR A 235 -5.82 24.10 -13.34
N GLN A 236 -6.91 23.69 -12.70
CA GLN A 236 -7.30 22.28 -12.52
C GLN A 236 -6.24 21.41 -11.84
N LEU A 237 -5.55 21.97 -10.84
CA LEU A 237 -4.59 21.22 -10.05
C LEU A 237 -5.28 20.05 -9.34
N ARG A 238 -4.77 18.84 -9.57
CA ARG A 238 -5.16 17.62 -8.86
C ARG A 238 -3.93 17.05 -8.19
N LEU A 239 -3.99 16.87 -6.88
CA LEU A 239 -2.93 16.28 -6.07
C LEU A 239 -3.42 14.91 -5.58
N ALA A 240 -2.66 13.88 -5.88
CA ALA A 240 -2.89 12.53 -5.38
C ALA A 240 -2.23 12.33 -4.01
N ALA A 241 -2.67 11.32 -3.26
CA ALA A 241 -2.19 11.06 -1.90
C ALA A 241 -0.72 10.57 -1.86
N ASP A 242 -0.21 10.07 -2.97
CA ASP A 242 1.19 9.64 -3.16
C ASP A 242 2.14 10.79 -3.54
N GLY A 243 1.63 12.03 -3.59
CA GLY A 243 2.40 13.21 -3.96
C GLY A 243 2.46 13.49 -5.47
N PHE A 244 1.92 12.62 -6.32
CA PHE A 244 1.76 12.93 -7.73
C PHE A 244 0.73 14.03 -7.94
N PHE A 245 1.01 14.92 -8.86
CA PHE A 245 0.06 15.97 -9.22
C PHE A 245 -0.08 16.10 -10.74
N SER A 246 -1.23 16.59 -11.18
CA SER A 246 -1.49 16.95 -12.56
C SER A 246 -2.17 18.32 -12.62
N SER A 247 -1.88 19.07 -13.66
CA SER A 247 -2.44 20.42 -13.84
C SER A 247 -2.41 20.84 -15.29
N ALA A 248 -3.26 21.79 -15.67
CA ALA A 248 -3.23 22.43 -16.96
C ALA A 248 -2.57 23.83 -16.82
N VAL A 249 -1.51 24.06 -17.61
CA VAL A 249 -0.80 25.33 -17.62
C VAL A 249 -0.96 25.97 -18.99
N PRO A 250 -1.48 27.20 -19.07
CA PRO A 250 -1.52 27.93 -20.33
C PRO A 250 -0.12 28.21 -20.87
N VAL A 251 0.08 28.00 -22.15
CA VAL A 251 1.35 28.25 -22.85
C VAL A 251 1.16 29.28 -23.96
N VAL A 252 2.21 30.04 -24.25
CA VAL A 252 2.27 30.98 -25.37
C VAL A 252 3.18 30.42 -26.47
N GLU A 253 3.04 30.91 -27.69
CA GLU A 253 3.88 30.48 -28.80
C GLU A 253 5.37 30.73 -28.52
N GLY A 254 6.20 29.75 -28.85
CA GLY A 254 7.63 29.74 -28.59
C GLY A 254 8.02 29.06 -27.29
N ARG A 255 9.07 29.54 -26.66
CA ARG A 255 9.63 28.97 -25.44
C ARG A 255 8.82 29.38 -24.21
N ASN A 256 8.39 28.41 -23.45
CA ASN A 256 7.72 28.60 -22.16
C ASN A 256 8.58 28.00 -21.04
N GLN A 257 8.81 28.76 -19.98
CA GLN A 257 9.45 28.24 -18.76
C GLN A 257 8.39 28.08 -17.69
N ILE A 258 8.11 26.85 -17.34
CA ILE A 258 7.10 26.50 -16.34
C ILE A 258 7.81 26.16 -15.05
N GLU A 259 7.50 26.89 -13.99
CA GLU A 259 8.04 26.68 -12.65
C GLU A 259 7.00 26.04 -11.75
N VAL A 260 7.44 25.05 -10.98
CA VAL A 260 6.65 24.38 -9.95
C VAL A 260 7.27 24.70 -8.61
N VAL A 261 6.49 25.24 -7.69
CA VAL A 261 6.86 25.44 -6.28
C VAL A 261 5.93 24.62 -5.44
N ALA A 262 6.48 23.72 -4.63
CA ALA A 262 5.73 22.93 -3.69
C ALA A 262 6.16 23.26 -2.27
N ARG A 263 5.19 23.37 -1.36
CA ARG A 263 5.42 23.47 0.07
C ARG A 263 4.89 22.23 0.75
N ALA A 264 5.75 21.59 1.49
CA ALA A 264 5.40 20.42 2.26
C ALA A 264 4.84 20.81 3.64
N SER A 265 4.09 19.90 4.23
CA SER A 265 3.44 20.08 5.52
C SER A 265 4.41 20.19 6.71
N ASP A 266 5.68 19.82 6.53
CA ASP A 266 6.76 20.06 7.49
C ASP A 266 7.40 21.46 7.34
N GLY A 267 6.88 22.28 6.40
CA GLY A 267 7.39 23.61 6.09
C GLY A 267 8.53 23.61 5.08
N SER A 268 9.03 22.47 4.63
CA SER A 268 10.04 22.41 3.58
C SER A 268 9.46 22.88 2.23
N ASN A 269 10.30 23.47 1.39
CA ASN A 269 9.92 23.96 0.07
C ASN A 269 10.75 23.27 -1.01
N GLY A 270 10.08 22.81 -2.06
CA GLY A 270 10.70 22.33 -3.28
C GLY A 270 10.43 23.27 -4.45
N ARG A 271 11.39 23.42 -5.34
CA ARG A 271 11.23 24.19 -6.59
C ARG A 271 11.87 23.42 -7.73
N ASP A 272 11.16 23.34 -8.85
CA ASP A 272 11.66 22.76 -10.10
C ASP A 272 11.12 23.55 -11.28
N SER A 273 11.78 23.44 -12.44
CA SER A 273 11.35 24.12 -13.65
C SER A 273 11.57 23.29 -14.90
N VAL A 274 10.63 23.38 -15.82
CA VAL A 274 10.70 22.71 -17.13
C VAL A 274 10.52 23.73 -18.24
N THR A 275 11.29 23.58 -19.33
CA THR A 275 11.13 24.37 -20.54
C THR A 275 10.28 23.59 -21.56
N VAL A 276 9.20 24.21 -22.01
CA VAL A 276 8.29 23.66 -23.03
C VAL A 276 8.28 24.60 -24.23
N TYR A 277 8.43 24.06 -25.42
CA TYR A 277 8.27 24.79 -26.67
C TYR A 277 6.91 24.52 -27.28
N TYR A 278 6.12 25.54 -27.52
CA TYR A 278 4.82 25.46 -28.14
C TYR A 278 4.84 26.18 -29.50
N GLN A 279 4.39 25.52 -30.52
CA GLN A 279 4.24 26.10 -31.88
C GLN A 279 2.80 25.92 -32.38
N THR A 280 2.19 27.00 -32.80
CA THR A 280 0.91 27.00 -33.48
C THR A 280 1.15 26.63 -34.97
N GLY A 281 1.08 25.36 -35.29
CA GLY A 281 1.29 24.88 -36.66
C GLY A 281 0.37 23.75 -37.02
N THR A 282 -0.04 23.73 -38.30
CA THR A 282 -0.98 22.75 -38.90
C THR A 282 -0.44 21.33 -39.05
N GLN A 283 0.71 21.02 -38.45
CA GLN A 283 1.18 19.63 -38.39
C GLN A 283 0.58 18.97 -37.14
N LYS A 284 -0.53 18.24 -37.36
CA LYS A 284 -0.92 17.16 -36.45
C LYS A 284 0.30 16.27 -36.28
N SER A 285 1.07 16.47 -35.22
CA SER A 285 2.22 15.62 -35.03
C SER A 285 1.71 14.21 -34.74
N LEU A 286 2.26 13.24 -35.46
CA LEU A 286 2.03 11.82 -35.23
C LEU A 286 2.19 11.47 -33.71
N GLU A 287 3.03 12.22 -33.02
CA GLU A 287 3.27 12.09 -31.56
C GLU A 287 2.04 12.44 -30.71
N LEU A 288 1.26 13.48 -31.11
CA LEU A 288 0.04 13.83 -30.37
C LEU A 288 -1.05 12.77 -30.58
N GLU A 289 -1.19 12.21 -31.78
CA GLU A 289 -2.11 11.10 -32.04
C GLU A 289 -1.72 9.85 -31.26
N VAL A 290 -0.44 9.52 -31.19
CA VAL A 290 0.09 8.39 -30.39
C VAL A 290 -0.13 8.64 -28.89
N PHE A 291 0.05 9.89 -28.42
CA PHE A 291 -0.21 10.23 -27.02
C PHE A 291 -1.70 10.14 -26.67
N LEU A 292 -2.58 10.69 -27.50
CA LEU A 292 -4.03 10.62 -27.32
C LEU A 292 -4.55 9.17 -27.41
N GLU A 293 -3.93 8.35 -28.24
CA GLU A 293 -4.27 6.94 -28.36
C GLU A 293 -3.80 6.14 -27.11
N LYS A 294 -2.63 6.47 -26.57
CA LYS A 294 -2.15 5.92 -25.28
C LYS A 294 -3.06 6.33 -24.12
N GLU A 295 -3.45 7.60 -24.04
CA GLU A 295 -4.38 8.09 -23.01
C GLU A 295 -5.75 7.41 -23.12
N ARG A 296 -6.24 7.21 -24.32
CA ARG A 296 -7.50 6.49 -24.58
C ARG A 296 -7.41 5.02 -24.16
N LYS A 297 -6.28 4.35 -24.46
CA LYS A 297 -6.03 2.97 -24.02
C LYS A 297 -5.94 2.88 -22.50
N LEU A 298 -5.25 3.83 -21.85
CA LEU A 298 -5.17 3.88 -20.38
C LEU A 298 -6.53 4.12 -19.74
N LYS A 299 -7.37 5.01 -20.30
CA LYS A 299 -8.75 5.22 -19.83
C LYS A 299 -9.59 3.96 -19.94
N LEU A 300 -9.50 3.26 -21.07
CA LEU A 300 -10.21 1.99 -21.29
C LEU A 300 -9.72 0.89 -20.31
N GLU A 301 -8.44 0.88 -19.99
CA GLU A 301 -7.87 -0.08 -19.06
C GLU A 301 -8.25 0.25 -17.61
N VAL A 302 -8.30 1.52 -17.23
CA VAL A 302 -8.83 1.97 -15.93
C VAL A 302 -10.34 1.69 -15.81
N GLU A 303 -11.12 1.92 -16.87
CA GLU A 303 -12.53 1.51 -16.90
C GLU A 303 -12.69 -0.02 -16.79
N ARG A 304 -11.83 -0.78 -17.44
CA ARG A 304 -11.80 -2.24 -17.35
C ARG A 304 -11.45 -2.74 -15.96
N LEU A 305 -10.49 -2.09 -15.28
CA LEU A 305 -10.12 -2.39 -13.89
C LEU A 305 -11.17 -1.92 -12.88
N GLY A 306 -11.99 -0.94 -13.23
CA GLY A 306 -13.13 -0.46 -12.42
C GLY A 306 -14.38 -1.33 -12.52
N ARG A 307 -14.40 -2.34 -13.38
CA ARG A 307 -15.52 -3.28 -13.49
C ARG A 307 -15.63 -4.12 -12.23
N SER A 308 -16.85 -4.37 -11.79
CA SER A 308 -17.10 -5.17 -10.59
C SER A 308 -16.56 -6.60 -10.75
N PRO A 309 -16.13 -7.26 -9.67
CA PRO A 309 -15.70 -8.66 -9.71
C PRO A 309 -16.70 -9.59 -10.40
N ALA A 310 -18.00 -9.30 -10.31
CA ALA A 310 -19.06 -10.05 -10.96
C ALA A 310 -19.06 -9.90 -12.51
N GLU A 311 -18.61 -8.75 -13.03
CA GLU A 311 -18.50 -8.54 -14.49
C GLU A 311 -17.28 -9.24 -15.04
N ILE A 312 -16.16 -9.21 -14.31
CA ILE A 312 -14.93 -9.94 -14.66
C ILE A 312 -15.21 -11.45 -14.64
N GLN A 313 -15.96 -11.94 -13.67
CA GLN A 313 -16.29 -13.35 -13.54
C GLN A 313 -17.19 -13.84 -14.70
N ARG A 314 -18.16 -13.02 -15.12
CA ARG A 314 -19.01 -13.31 -16.31
C ARG A 314 -18.21 -13.30 -17.61
N GLU A 315 -17.19 -12.45 -17.74
CA GLU A 315 -16.33 -12.40 -18.91
C GLU A 315 -15.37 -13.60 -18.96
N VAL A 316 -14.84 -14.03 -17.81
CA VAL A 316 -14.03 -15.24 -17.67
C VAL A 316 -14.86 -16.50 -18.00
N GLU A 317 -16.09 -16.60 -17.51
CA GLU A 317 -17.01 -17.70 -17.84
C GLU A 317 -17.35 -17.74 -19.34
N ARG A 318 -17.64 -16.59 -19.94
CA ARG A 318 -17.91 -16.49 -21.37
C ARG A 318 -16.72 -16.92 -22.22
N ASN A 319 -15.51 -16.46 -21.86
CA ASN A 319 -14.28 -16.85 -22.55
C ASN A 319 -13.96 -18.34 -22.38
N ARG A 320 -14.32 -18.93 -21.25
CA ARG A 320 -14.19 -20.36 -20.99
C ARG A 320 -15.17 -21.18 -21.83
N GLU A 321 -16.42 -20.74 -21.96
CA GLU A 321 -17.43 -21.37 -22.83
C GLU A 321 -17.05 -21.29 -24.31
N ASP A 322 -16.53 -20.14 -24.77
CA ASP A 322 -16.07 -19.96 -26.15
C ASP A 322 -14.82 -20.80 -26.46
N SER A 323 -13.94 -20.99 -25.47
CA SER A 323 -12.78 -21.88 -25.60
C SER A 323 -13.18 -23.36 -25.68
N LEU A 324 -14.25 -23.74 -24.98
CA LEU A 324 -14.80 -25.09 -25.04
C LEU A 324 -15.61 -25.38 -26.33
N ARG A 325 -16.13 -24.33 -26.98
CA ARG A 325 -16.88 -24.44 -28.25
C ARG A 325 -16.00 -24.47 -29.50
N ARG A 326 -14.70 -24.11 -29.39
CA ARG A 326 -13.78 -24.25 -30.52
C ARG A 326 -13.42 -25.74 -30.70
N PRO A 327 -13.74 -26.36 -31.83
CA PRO A 327 -13.32 -27.72 -32.11
C PRO A 327 -11.79 -27.75 -32.11
N GLN A 328 -11.22 -28.66 -31.33
CA GLN A 328 -9.80 -28.95 -31.39
C GLN A 328 -9.48 -29.44 -32.81
N GLN A 329 -8.89 -28.57 -33.63
CA GLN A 329 -8.22 -29.02 -34.85
C GLN A 329 -6.99 -29.80 -34.41
N LEU A 330 -7.11 -31.15 -34.45
CA LEU A 330 -5.96 -32.02 -34.34
C LEU A 330 -4.94 -31.65 -35.42
N PRO A 331 -3.67 -31.54 -35.08
CA PRO A 331 -2.63 -31.36 -36.10
C PRO A 331 -2.65 -32.54 -37.07
N PRO A 332 -2.41 -32.33 -38.37
CA PRO A 332 -2.35 -33.41 -39.34
C PRO A 332 -1.28 -34.42 -38.95
N PRO A 333 -1.49 -35.72 -39.26
CA PRO A 333 -0.54 -36.77 -38.93
C PRO A 333 0.79 -36.47 -39.64
N THR A 334 1.89 -36.47 -38.88
CA THR A 334 3.25 -36.42 -39.40
C THR A 334 3.52 -37.67 -40.23
N GLU A 335 3.76 -37.49 -41.54
CA GLU A 335 4.27 -38.57 -42.42
C GLU A 335 5.63 -39.03 -41.86
N GLY A 336 5.73 -40.32 -41.66
CA GLY A 336 6.95 -40.99 -41.23
C GLY A 336 8.00 -40.94 -42.33
N PRO A 337 9.30 -41.11 -41.99
CA PRO A 337 10.39 -41.03 -42.96
C PRO A 337 10.30 -42.17 -43.98
N PRO A 338 10.67 -41.94 -45.24
CA PRO A 338 10.67 -42.97 -46.28
C PRO A 338 11.75 -44.03 -46.02
N ARG A 339 11.42 -45.25 -46.35
CA ARG A 339 12.32 -46.42 -46.30
C ARG A 339 13.40 -46.38 -47.40
#